data_043973a0886dbf91f2efbe7ea710e47a
#
_entry.id   043973a0886dbf91f2efbe7ea710e47a
#
_cell.length_a   1.000
_cell.length_b   1.000
_cell.length_c   1.000
_cell.angle_alpha   90.00
_cell.angle_beta   90.00
_cell.angle_gamma   90.00
#
_symmetry.space_group_name_H-M   'P 1'
#
loop_
_entity.id
_entity.type
_entity.pdbx_description
1 polymer ?
#
loop_
_entity_poly.entity_id
_entity_poly.type
_entity_poly.pdbx_seq_one_letter_code
_entity_poly.pdbx_strand_id
1 'polypeptide(L)'
;MDKSKRLLLIVGTAWMIDALDVAILSFMMPLIKTEWTLNETQLGLVGAMTSFGMLIGALLCGKLSDRFGRKKILMGTLILFSLSNLALVFAPNVNWFMAIRFITGIGLGGELPVAAALIADRYTGTKRSQMLVLSDSFWAYGWILASLIAFFVIPHFGWRIAALLTAVLALYVFVLRKHLPDDAITHKQNTASFRQLFSPKHKWPLIMLSLVWFIVMLTYYGIFLWLPSVLVLRGFSIVHSLGYTLAMSIAQLPGYYLAAHLLAKMNPKKLLIGYLMGTILASLIFGLANNVTIILIAGAALSFFDLGAWGILIALTPSLFPHAIRGTAMGSAQAVGRLGAVIGPFLAGWLLDIKVGIGGVFS
;
A
#
# COMPACT_ATOMS: atom_id res chain seq x y z
N MET A 1 1.81 -0.36 -29.66
CA MET A 1 1.83 0.30 -28.33
C MET A 1 3.28 0.67 -28.03
N ASP A 2 3.56 1.92 -27.70
CA ASP A 2 4.90 2.42 -27.36
C ASP A 2 5.49 1.57 -26.22
N LYS A 3 6.78 1.21 -26.33
CA LYS A 3 7.49 0.41 -25.29
C LYS A 3 7.35 1.01 -23.91
N SER A 4 7.25 2.33 -23.83
CA SER A 4 7.05 3.12 -22.61
C SER A 4 5.69 2.87 -21.96
N LYS A 5 4.61 2.90 -22.75
CA LYS A 5 3.24 2.63 -22.29
C LYS A 5 3.07 1.17 -21.85
N ARG A 6 3.73 0.25 -22.56
CA ARG A 6 3.71 -1.17 -22.19
C ARG A 6 4.35 -1.43 -20.82
N LEU A 7 5.49 -0.79 -20.53
CA LEU A 7 6.14 -0.92 -19.23
C LEU A 7 5.27 -0.35 -18.11
N LEU A 8 4.70 0.84 -18.30
CA LEU A 8 3.80 1.47 -17.32
C LEU A 8 2.61 0.56 -17.00
N LEU A 9 1.99 -0.04 -18.00
CA LEU A 9 0.87 -0.96 -17.81
C LEU A 9 1.30 -2.23 -17.06
N ILE A 10 2.44 -2.83 -17.40
CA ILE A 10 2.91 -4.05 -16.73
C ILE A 10 3.25 -3.77 -15.25
N VAL A 11 3.96 -2.69 -14.97
CA VAL A 11 4.30 -2.31 -13.60
C VAL A 11 3.07 -1.85 -12.83
N GLY A 12 2.23 -1.03 -13.47
CA GLY A 12 1.00 -0.52 -12.84
C GLY A 12 0.02 -1.65 -12.51
N THR A 13 -0.21 -2.61 -13.43
CA THR A 13 -1.10 -3.75 -13.14
C THR A 13 -0.57 -4.63 -12.01
N ALA A 14 0.73 -4.75 -11.85
CA ALA A 14 1.32 -5.41 -10.70
C ALA A 14 0.94 -4.71 -9.39
N TRP A 15 1.18 -3.40 -9.32
CA TRP A 15 0.81 -2.60 -8.15
C TRP A 15 -0.70 -2.58 -7.89
N MET A 16 -1.51 -2.63 -8.94
CA MET A 16 -2.96 -2.76 -8.81
C MET A 16 -3.35 -4.06 -8.09
N ILE A 17 -2.72 -5.18 -8.42
CA ILE A 17 -3.01 -6.48 -7.78
C ILE A 17 -2.50 -6.51 -6.34
N ASP A 18 -1.33 -5.92 -6.05
CA ASP A 18 -0.82 -5.79 -4.69
C ASP A 18 -1.78 -4.97 -3.83
N ALA A 19 -2.25 -3.83 -4.35
CA ALA A 19 -3.21 -2.97 -3.69
C ALA A 19 -4.57 -3.66 -3.49
N LEU A 20 -5.02 -4.44 -4.48
CA LEU A 20 -6.24 -5.22 -4.39
C LEU A 20 -6.17 -6.22 -3.23
N ASP A 21 -5.04 -6.92 -3.07
CA ASP A 21 -4.88 -7.89 -1.98
C ASP A 21 -4.83 -7.23 -0.60
N VAL A 22 -4.11 -6.11 -0.49
CA VAL A 22 -4.08 -5.33 0.76
C VAL A 22 -5.47 -4.80 1.09
N ALA A 23 -6.18 -4.27 0.10
CA ALA A 23 -7.49 -3.66 0.28
C ALA A 23 -8.57 -4.69 0.61
N ILE A 24 -8.57 -5.87 -0.05
CA ILE A 24 -9.59 -6.89 0.21
C ILE A 24 -9.58 -7.37 1.66
N LEU A 25 -8.42 -7.38 2.32
CA LEU A 25 -8.30 -7.70 3.74
C LEU A 25 -9.13 -6.74 4.60
N SER A 26 -9.09 -5.44 4.31
CA SER A 26 -9.87 -4.41 5.01
C SER A 26 -11.38 -4.73 4.99
N PHE A 27 -11.89 -5.21 3.87
CA PHE A 27 -13.29 -5.60 3.70
C PHE A 27 -13.64 -6.93 4.35
N MET A 28 -12.66 -7.83 4.51
CA MET A 28 -12.83 -9.11 5.18
C MET A 28 -12.83 -8.95 6.71
N MET A 29 -12.14 -7.96 7.26
CA MET A 29 -11.94 -7.77 8.70
C MET A 29 -13.23 -7.78 9.52
N PRO A 30 -14.32 -7.05 9.16
CA PRO A 30 -15.56 -7.09 9.96
C PRO A 30 -16.22 -8.48 9.97
N LEU A 31 -16.08 -9.27 8.90
CA LEU A 31 -16.67 -10.61 8.81
C LEU A 31 -15.86 -11.63 9.62
N ILE A 32 -14.53 -11.63 9.50
CA ILE A 32 -13.67 -12.54 10.28
C ILE A 32 -13.71 -12.22 11.77
N LYS A 33 -13.93 -10.95 12.14
CA LYS A 33 -14.16 -10.57 13.53
C LYS A 33 -15.38 -11.28 14.11
N THR A 34 -16.50 -11.30 13.38
CA THR A 34 -17.72 -11.99 13.80
C THR A 34 -17.59 -13.50 13.74
N GLU A 35 -16.97 -14.05 12.69
CA GLU A 35 -16.84 -15.51 12.51
C GLU A 35 -15.98 -16.15 13.60
N TRP A 36 -14.89 -15.47 14.02
CA TRP A 36 -13.95 -16.00 15.02
C TRP A 36 -14.00 -15.25 16.37
N THR A 37 -15.02 -14.42 16.59
CA THR A 37 -15.26 -13.66 17.85
C THR A 37 -14.03 -12.92 18.36
N LEU A 38 -13.35 -12.20 17.45
CA LEU A 38 -12.11 -11.50 17.76
C LEU A 38 -12.39 -10.16 18.47
N ASN A 39 -11.50 -9.78 19.40
CA ASN A 39 -11.45 -8.41 19.89
C ASN A 39 -10.73 -7.48 18.90
N GLU A 40 -10.76 -6.15 19.14
CA GLU A 40 -10.20 -5.17 18.21
C GLU A 40 -8.67 -5.30 18.11
N THR A 41 -7.99 -5.61 19.21
CA THR A 41 -6.53 -5.83 19.23
C THR A 41 -6.14 -7.03 18.35
N GLN A 42 -6.85 -8.16 18.47
CA GLN A 42 -6.63 -9.33 17.63
C GLN A 42 -6.88 -9.03 16.15
N LEU A 43 -7.94 -8.28 15.85
CA LEU A 43 -8.25 -7.86 14.51
C LEU A 43 -7.14 -6.93 13.93
N GLY A 44 -6.60 -6.04 14.75
CA GLY A 44 -5.44 -5.22 14.41
C GLY A 44 -4.19 -6.04 14.09
N LEU A 45 -3.95 -7.13 14.84
CA LEU A 45 -2.87 -8.08 14.53
C LEU A 45 -3.07 -8.76 13.17
N VAL A 46 -4.29 -9.16 12.84
CA VAL A 46 -4.62 -9.69 11.50
C VAL A 46 -4.22 -8.71 10.41
N GLY A 47 -4.58 -7.43 10.56
CA GLY A 47 -4.20 -6.37 9.63
C GLY A 47 -2.68 -6.16 9.51
N ALA A 48 -1.96 -6.29 10.63
CA ALA A 48 -0.51 -6.10 10.68
C ALA A 48 0.29 -7.24 10.04
N MET A 49 -0.22 -8.48 10.00
CA MET A 49 0.51 -9.66 9.53
C MET A 49 0.98 -9.55 8.08
N THR A 50 0.15 -9.04 7.19
CA THR A 50 0.54 -8.83 5.78
C THR A 50 1.69 -7.82 5.68
N SER A 51 1.59 -6.69 6.37
CA SER A 51 2.63 -5.66 6.39
C SER A 51 3.94 -6.17 7.00
N PHE A 52 3.86 -7.01 8.03
CA PHE A 52 5.03 -7.66 8.62
C PHE A 52 5.69 -8.63 7.63
N GLY A 53 4.90 -9.43 6.92
CA GLY A 53 5.39 -10.25 5.82
C GLY A 53 6.06 -9.42 4.73
N MET A 54 5.46 -8.28 4.32
CA MET A 54 6.03 -7.37 3.32
C MET A 54 7.38 -6.78 3.76
N LEU A 55 7.55 -6.47 5.04
CA LEU A 55 8.84 -6.01 5.58
C LEU A 55 9.93 -7.07 5.39
N ILE A 56 9.64 -8.31 5.77
CA ILE A 56 10.57 -9.44 5.62
C ILE A 56 10.83 -9.74 4.14
N GLY A 57 9.77 -9.77 3.32
CA GLY A 57 9.85 -10.00 1.87
C GLY A 57 10.73 -8.98 1.15
N ALA A 58 10.59 -7.69 1.48
CA ALA A 58 11.41 -6.63 0.90
C ALA A 58 12.91 -6.83 1.20
N LEU A 59 13.25 -7.23 2.43
CA LEU A 59 14.63 -7.50 2.84
C LEU A 59 15.21 -8.75 2.18
N LEU A 60 14.43 -9.81 2.08
CA LEU A 60 14.87 -11.09 1.49
C LEU A 60 14.97 -11.00 -0.04
N CYS A 61 13.91 -10.53 -0.70
CA CYS A 61 13.83 -10.50 -2.17
C CYS A 61 14.83 -9.53 -2.78
N GLY A 62 15.19 -8.45 -2.10
CA GLY A 62 16.27 -7.57 -2.54
C GLY A 62 17.59 -8.34 -2.72
N LYS A 63 18.02 -9.08 -1.69
CA LYS A 63 19.26 -9.90 -1.74
C LYS A 63 19.15 -11.07 -2.71
N LEU A 64 18.00 -11.74 -2.74
CA LEU A 64 17.76 -12.88 -3.63
C LEU A 64 17.73 -12.46 -5.10
N SER A 65 17.19 -11.28 -5.42
CA SER A 65 17.12 -10.76 -6.79
C SER A 65 18.50 -10.45 -7.35
N ASP A 66 19.44 -9.99 -6.51
CA ASP A 66 20.82 -9.73 -6.90
C ASP A 66 21.57 -11.05 -7.20
N ARG A 67 21.21 -12.16 -6.52
CA ARG A 67 21.85 -13.47 -6.68
C ARG A 67 21.23 -14.33 -7.79
N PHE A 68 19.91 -14.38 -7.86
CA PHE A 68 19.17 -15.31 -8.74
C PHE A 68 18.55 -14.63 -9.96
N GLY A 69 18.61 -13.30 -10.04
CA GLY A 69 18.04 -12.49 -11.11
C GLY A 69 16.63 -11.97 -10.78
N ARG A 70 16.35 -10.75 -11.20
CA ARG A 70 15.10 -10.01 -10.87
C ARG A 70 13.85 -10.75 -11.37
N LYS A 71 13.84 -11.22 -12.62
CA LYS A 71 12.69 -11.92 -13.23
C LYS A 71 12.32 -13.19 -12.45
N LYS A 72 13.32 -14.02 -12.10
CA LYS A 72 13.08 -15.27 -11.35
C LYS A 72 12.47 -15.01 -9.98
N ILE A 73 12.98 -14.01 -9.26
CA ILE A 73 12.45 -13.65 -7.94
C ILE A 73 11.05 -13.07 -8.07
N LEU A 74 10.79 -12.17 -9.01
CA LEU A 74 9.43 -11.66 -9.27
C LEU A 74 8.43 -12.75 -9.60
N MET A 75 8.83 -13.78 -10.36
CA MET A 75 7.96 -14.91 -10.66
C MET A 75 7.73 -15.79 -9.42
N GLY A 76 8.77 -16.02 -8.61
CA GLY A 76 8.68 -16.77 -7.36
C GLY A 76 7.79 -16.08 -6.33
N THR A 77 7.89 -14.76 -6.18
CA THR A 77 7.05 -13.97 -5.26
C THR A 77 5.58 -14.00 -5.67
N LEU A 78 5.28 -13.93 -6.97
CA LEU A 78 3.92 -14.06 -7.48
C LEU A 78 3.32 -15.44 -7.24
N ILE A 79 4.09 -16.51 -7.43
CA ILE A 79 3.64 -17.89 -7.14
C ILE A 79 3.34 -18.01 -5.65
N LEU A 80 4.25 -17.54 -4.79
CA LEU A 80 4.08 -17.56 -3.34
C LEU A 80 2.81 -16.81 -2.93
N PHE A 81 2.63 -15.60 -3.43
CA PHE A 81 1.45 -14.76 -3.21
C PHE A 81 0.15 -15.44 -3.66
N SER A 82 0.11 -15.96 -4.89
CA SER A 82 -1.09 -16.59 -5.45
C SER A 82 -1.48 -17.87 -4.70
N LEU A 83 -0.50 -18.72 -4.38
CA LEU A 83 -0.74 -19.96 -3.62
C LEU A 83 -1.18 -19.67 -2.19
N SER A 84 -0.60 -18.64 -1.55
CA SER A 84 -0.99 -18.23 -0.21
C SER A 84 -2.44 -17.73 -0.19
N ASN A 85 -2.84 -16.91 -1.16
CA ASN A 85 -4.23 -16.45 -1.24
C ASN A 85 -5.22 -17.59 -1.54
N LEU A 86 -4.82 -18.59 -2.33
CA LEU A 86 -5.63 -19.77 -2.51
C LEU A 86 -5.76 -20.57 -1.21
N ALA A 87 -4.67 -20.73 -0.44
CA ALA A 87 -4.70 -21.40 0.85
C ALA A 87 -5.54 -20.66 1.90
N LEU A 88 -5.68 -19.33 1.76
CA LEU A 88 -6.49 -18.49 2.64
C LEU A 88 -7.98 -18.89 2.63
N VAL A 89 -8.49 -19.35 1.48
CA VAL A 89 -9.89 -19.80 1.33
C VAL A 89 -10.23 -20.95 2.30
N PHE A 90 -9.25 -21.77 2.63
CA PHE A 90 -9.38 -22.94 3.51
C PHE A 90 -9.01 -22.64 4.96
N ALA A 91 -8.82 -21.39 5.35
CA ALA A 91 -8.42 -21.04 6.72
C ALA A 91 -9.49 -21.47 7.74
N PRO A 92 -9.14 -22.40 8.68
CA PRO A 92 -10.08 -22.91 9.66
C PRO A 92 -10.20 -22.01 10.90
N ASN A 93 -9.21 -21.18 11.15
CA ASN A 93 -9.12 -20.30 12.33
C ASN A 93 -8.23 -19.08 12.06
N VAL A 94 -8.25 -18.12 12.98
CA VAL A 94 -7.51 -16.87 12.87
C VAL A 94 -5.98 -17.05 12.82
N ASN A 95 -5.44 -18.03 13.55
CA ASN A 95 -3.98 -18.25 13.57
C ASN A 95 -3.48 -18.73 12.21
N TRP A 96 -4.21 -19.63 11.57
CA TRP A 96 -3.94 -20.06 10.20
C TRP A 96 -4.05 -18.90 9.22
N PHE A 97 -5.12 -18.11 9.35
CA PHE A 97 -5.32 -16.92 8.54
C PHE A 97 -4.15 -15.94 8.66
N MET A 98 -3.71 -15.61 9.88
CA MET A 98 -2.56 -14.74 10.14
C MET A 98 -1.25 -15.29 9.55
N ALA A 99 -0.99 -16.60 9.71
CA ALA A 99 0.20 -17.24 9.15
C ALA A 99 0.23 -17.13 7.62
N ILE A 100 -0.91 -17.40 6.96
CA ILE A 100 -1.02 -17.26 5.50
C ILE A 100 -0.88 -15.79 5.08
N ARG A 101 -1.49 -14.85 5.77
CA ARG A 101 -1.34 -13.41 5.50
C ARG A 101 0.11 -12.94 5.63
N PHE A 102 0.85 -13.47 6.58
CA PHE A 102 2.29 -13.22 6.68
C PHE A 102 3.05 -13.74 5.45
N ILE A 103 2.76 -14.98 5.01
CA ILE A 103 3.39 -15.57 3.82
C ILE A 103 3.01 -14.81 2.55
N THR A 104 1.73 -14.41 2.41
CA THR A 104 1.26 -13.53 1.32
C THR A 104 2.07 -12.23 1.29
N GLY A 105 2.26 -11.62 2.47
CA GLY A 105 3.06 -10.42 2.62
C GLY A 105 4.50 -10.58 2.16
N ILE A 106 5.16 -11.71 2.44
CA ILE A 106 6.52 -11.99 1.94
C ILE A 106 6.55 -11.93 0.40
N GLY A 107 5.54 -12.48 -0.27
CA GLY A 107 5.39 -12.38 -1.72
C GLY A 107 5.27 -10.93 -2.20
N LEU A 108 4.33 -10.17 -1.64
CA LEU A 108 4.05 -8.78 -2.01
C LEU A 108 5.25 -7.84 -1.76
N GLY A 109 5.97 -8.03 -0.64
CA GLY A 109 7.08 -7.16 -0.25
C GLY A 109 8.25 -7.14 -1.22
N GLY A 110 8.42 -8.21 -2.01
CA GLY A 110 9.50 -8.32 -3.00
C GLY A 110 9.22 -7.55 -4.30
N GLU A 111 8.00 -7.16 -4.58
CA GLU A 111 7.61 -6.60 -5.88
C GLU A 111 7.90 -5.11 -6.04
N LEU A 112 7.55 -4.31 -5.04
CA LEU A 112 7.64 -2.85 -5.10
C LEU A 112 9.04 -2.30 -5.42
N PRO A 113 10.13 -2.79 -4.79
CA PRO A 113 11.47 -2.28 -5.07
C PRO A 113 11.92 -2.52 -6.51
N VAL A 114 11.55 -3.67 -7.07
CA VAL A 114 11.95 -4.08 -8.42
C VAL A 114 11.18 -3.28 -9.48
N ALA A 115 9.89 -3.06 -9.28
CA ALA A 115 9.05 -2.29 -10.18
C ALA A 115 9.49 -0.81 -10.24
N ALA A 116 9.78 -0.20 -9.08
CA ALA A 116 10.28 1.17 -9.01
C ALA A 116 11.67 1.31 -9.69
N ALA A 117 12.55 0.31 -9.54
CA ALA A 117 13.84 0.30 -10.21
C ALA A 117 13.70 0.25 -11.74
N LEU A 118 12.79 -0.57 -12.27
CA LEU A 118 12.55 -0.65 -13.72
C LEU A 118 12.10 0.68 -14.34
N ILE A 119 11.29 1.46 -13.64
CA ILE A 119 10.88 2.81 -14.08
C ILE A 119 12.06 3.78 -13.96
N ALA A 120 12.80 3.69 -12.87
CA ALA A 120 13.93 4.55 -12.60
C ALA A 120 15.04 4.46 -13.65
N ASP A 121 15.25 3.27 -14.21
CA ASP A 121 16.29 3.01 -15.22
C ASP A 121 15.92 3.59 -16.60
N ARG A 122 14.62 3.78 -16.88
CA ARG A 122 14.15 4.21 -18.22
C ARG A 122 13.79 5.70 -18.34
N TYR A 123 13.61 6.38 -17.23
CA TYR A 123 13.20 7.80 -17.24
C TYR A 123 14.12 8.65 -16.38
N THR A 124 14.34 9.91 -16.80
CA THR A 124 15.15 10.90 -16.10
C THR A 124 14.37 12.17 -15.79
N GLY A 125 14.86 12.98 -14.83
CA GLY A 125 14.30 14.28 -14.50
C GLY A 125 12.81 14.25 -14.08
N THR A 126 12.05 15.27 -14.44
CA THR A 126 10.64 15.45 -14.10
C THR A 126 9.76 14.33 -14.65
N LYS A 127 10.09 13.81 -15.85
CA LYS A 127 9.36 12.71 -16.47
C LYS A 127 9.42 11.42 -15.63
N ARG A 128 10.55 11.17 -14.97
CA ARG A 128 10.70 10.05 -14.04
C ARG A 128 9.74 10.19 -12.84
N SER A 129 9.70 11.36 -12.22
CA SER A 129 8.80 11.63 -11.09
C SER A 129 7.34 11.46 -11.48
N GLN A 130 6.94 11.98 -12.63
CA GLN A 130 5.58 11.79 -13.14
C GLN A 130 5.26 10.32 -13.41
N MET A 131 6.18 9.56 -14.03
CA MET A 131 5.96 8.14 -14.31
C MET A 131 5.87 7.31 -13.04
N LEU A 132 6.63 7.63 -11.99
CA LEU A 132 6.53 6.98 -10.68
C LEU A 132 5.15 7.24 -10.06
N VAL A 133 4.67 8.48 -10.03
CA VAL A 133 3.33 8.80 -9.48
C VAL A 133 2.22 8.17 -10.31
N LEU A 134 2.33 8.18 -11.64
CA LEU A 134 1.34 7.53 -12.51
C LEU A 134 1.34 6.00 -12.35
N SER A 135 2.49 5.37 -12.13
CA SER A 135 2.54 3.94 -11.82
C SER A 135 1.91 3.65 -10.48
N ASP A 136 2.17 4.51 -9.50
CA ASP A 136 1.64 4.39 -8.16
C ASP A 136 0.11 4.62 -8.11
N SER A 137 -0.44 5.43 -9.03
CA SER A 137 -1.89 5.63 -9.13
C SER A 137 -2.68 4.34 -9.40
N PHE A 138 -2.01 3.29 -9.93
CA PHE A 138 -2.61 1.97 -10.08
C PHE A 138 -2.97 1.32 -8.73
N TRP A 139 -2.37 1.77 -7.65
CA TRP A 139 -2.77 1.42 -6.29
C TRP A 139 -4.23 1.79 -6.01
N ALA A 140 -4.68 2.97 -6.43
CA ALA A 140 -6.07 3.39 -6.30
C ALA A 140 -7.03 2.52 -7.13
N TYR A 141 -6.65 2.11 -8.34
CA TYR A 141 -7.45 1.16 -9.12
C TYR A 141 -7.57 -0.20 -8.42
N GLY A 142 -6.52 -0.66 -7.72
CA GLY A 142 -6.56 -1.88 -6.90
C GLY A 142 -7.56 -1.76 -5.75
N TRP A 143 -7.57 -0.63 -5.05
CA TRP A 143 -8.56 -0.34 -3.99
C TRP A 143 -10.00 -0.31 -4.52
N ILE A 144 -10.23 0.36 -5.66
CA ILE A 144 -11.55 0.41 -6.29
C ILE A 144 -12.00 -1.00 -6.71
N LEU A 145 -11.12 -1.79 -7.32
CA LEU A 145 -11.43 -3.16 -7.72
C LEU A 145 -11.73 -4.06 -6.51
N ALA A 146 -10.94 -3.94 -5.43
CA ALA A 146 -11.21 -4.63 -4.17
C ALA A 146 -12.57 -4.24 -3.58
N SER A 147 -12.88 -2.94 -3.59
CA SER A 147 -14.15 -2.42 -3.10
C SER A 147 -15.34 -2.92 -3.93
N LEU A 148 -15.20 -3.01 -5.25
CA LEU A 148 -16.21 -3.58 -6.15
C LEU A 148 -16.42 -5.07 -5.85
N ILE A 149 -15.33 -5.85 -5.76
CA ILE A 149 -15.41 -7.27 -5.40
C ILE A 149 -16.08 -7.41 -4.03
N ALA A 150 -15.67 -6.62 -3.04
CA ALA A 150 -16.26 -6.65 -1.71
C ALA A 150 -17.75 -6.34 -1.73
N PHE A 151 -18.16 -5.27 -2.43
CA PHE A 151 -19.54 -4.82 -2.48
C PHE A 151 -20.47 -5.82 -3.16
N PHE A 152 -20.05 -6.43 -4.29
CA PHE A 152 -20.90 -7.34 -5.05
C PHE A 152 -20.77 -8.80 -4.63
N VAL A 153 -19.62 -9.23 -4.10
CA VAL A 153 -19.37 -10.65 -3.81
C VAL A 153 -19.56 -10.99 -2.34
N ILE A 154 -19.05 -10.18 -1.43
CA ILE A 154 -19.06 -10.52 0.01
C ILE A 154 -20.48 -10.72 0.56
N PRO A 155 -21.49 -9.87 0.26
CA PRO A 155 -22.84 -10.04 0.82
C PRO A 155 -23.54 -11.33 0.38
N HIS A 156 -23.17 -11.87 -0.78
CA HIS A 156 -23.84 -13.04 -1.37
C HIS A 156 -23.05 -14.34 -1.19
N PHE A 157 -21.71 -14.26 -1.22
CA PHE A 157 -20.83 -15.43 -1.28
C PHE A 157 -19.81 -15.49 -0.14
N GLY A 158 -19.77 -14.46 0.71
CA GLY A 158 -18.84 -14.37 1.83
C GLY A 158 -17.41 -14.00 1.42
N TRP A 159 -16.55 -13.82 2.44
CA TRP A 159 -15.19 -13.35 2.26
C TRP A 159 -14.26 -14.38 1.58
N ARG A 160 -14.54 -15.69 1.73
CA ARG A 160 -13.73 -16.76 1.13
C ARG A 160 -13.75 -16.72 -0.39
N ILE A 161 -14.91 -16.45 -0.99
CA ILE A 161 -15.02 -16.30 -2.45
C ILE A 161 -14.34 -15.00 -2.93
N ALA A 162 -14.43 -13.92 -2.16
CA ALA A 162 -13.67 -12.70 -2.47
C ALA A 162 -12.16 -12.96 -2.46
N ALA A 163 -11.64 -13.72 -1.49
CA ALA A 163 -10.24 -14.15 -1.44
C ALA A 163 -9.86 -15.05 -2.63
N LEU A 164 -10.73 -15.95 -3.04
CA LEU A 164 -10.51 -16.81 -4.22
C LEU A 164 -10.38 -15.97 -5.50
N LEU A 165 -11.22 -14.96 -5.68
CA LEU A 165 -11.16 -14.08 -6.85
C LEU A 165 -9.83 -13.29 -6.89
N THR A 166 -9.31 -12.84 -5.74
CA THR A 166 -7.99 -12.19 -5.70
C THR A 166 -6.87 -13.15 -6.09
N ALA A 167 -6.93 -14.42 -5.65
CA ALA A 167 -5.96 -15.45 -6.05
C ALA A 167 -5.99 -15.70 -7.57
N VAL A 168 -7.17 -15.78 -8.16
CA VAL A 168 -7.33 -15.99 -9.62
C VAL A 168 -6.78 -14.80 -10.41
N LEU A 169 -7.07 -13.56 -9.98
CA LEU A 169 -6.53 -12.35 -10.62
C LEU A 169 -5.01 -12.28 -10.52
N ALA A 170 -4.43 -12.71 -9.40
CA ALA A 170 -2.98 -12.81 -9.24
C ALA A 170 -2.34 -13.81 -10.22
N LEU A 171 -2.99 -14.96 -10.44
CA LEU A 171 -2.54 -15.93 -11.46
C LEU A 171 -2.54 -15.35 -12.87
N TYR A 172 -3.50 -14.50 -13.20
CA TYR A 172 -3.52 -13.81 -14.50
C TYR A 172 -2.32 -12.89 -14.70
N VAL A 173 -1.89 -12.18 -13.66
CA VAL A 173 -0.68 -11.35 -13.71
C VAL A 173 0.59 -12.18 -13.94
N PHE A 174 0.61 -13.42 -13.44
CA PHE A 174 1.69 -14.37 -13.75
C PHE A 174 1.83 -14.59 -15.26
N VAL A 175 0.72 -14.79 -15.97
CA VAL A 175 0.72 -14.95 -17.43
C VAL A 175 1.25 -13.69 -18.12
N LEU A 176 0.84 -12.51 -17.69
CA LEU A 176 1.35 -11.23 -18.24
C LEU A 176 2.86 -11.05 -18.05
N ARG A 177 3.39 -11.44 -16.89
CA ARG A 177 4.82 -11.28 -16.58
C ARG A 177 5.72 -12.30 -17.24
N LYS A 178 5.22 -13.46 -17.63
CA LYS A 178 5.98 -14.43 -18.41
C LYS A 178 6.55 -13.80 -19.69
N HIS A 179 5.88 -12.79 -20.23
CA HIS A 179 6.28 -12.05 -21.43
C HIS A 179 7.19 -10.83 -21.16
N LEU A 180 7.65 -10.63 -19.91
CA LEU A 180 8.68 -9.64 -19.62
C LEU A 180 9.99 -10.06 -20.28
N PRO A 181 10.70 -9.12 -20.95
CA PRO A 181 12.03 -9.40 -21.46
C PRO A 181 12.94 -9.90 -20.35
N ASP A 182 13.80 -10.86 -20.65
CA ASP A 182 14.91 -11.19 -19.76
C ASP A 182 15.83 -9.96 -19.73
N ASP A 183 15.67 -9.11 -18.76
CA ASP A 183 16.62 -8.04 -18.53
C ASP A 183 17.96 -8.71 -18.22
N ALA A 184 18.86 -8.61 -19.17
CA ALA A 184 20.25 -8.95 -18.95
C ALA A 184 20.68 -8.24 -17.65
N ILE A 185 21.15 -9.01 -16.70
CA ILE A 185 21.74 -8.57 -15.44
C ILE A 185 23.01 -7.79 -15.79
N THR A 186 22.85 -6.55 -16.22
CA THR A 186 23.96 -5.72 -16.68
C THR A 186 23.93 -4.36 -16.03
N HIS A 187 23.79 -4.35 -14.73
CA HIS A 187 24.45 -3.29 -13.98
C HIS A 187 24.85 -3.87 -12.62
N LYS A 188 26.16 -4.16 -12.48
CA LYS A 188 26.84 -3.92 -11.22
C LYS A 188 26.41 -2.51 -10.80
N GLN A 189 25.30 -2.40 -10.08
CA GLN A 189 25.09 -1.20 -9.29
C GLN A 189 26.33 -1.15 -8.42
N ASN A 190 27.20 -0.17 -8.68
CA ASN A 190 28.14 0.26 -7.68
C ASN A 190 27.32 0.33 -6.40
N THR A 191 27.55 -0.59 -5.50
CA THR A 191 26.97 -0.58 -4.17
C THR A 191 27.50 0.68 -3.52
N ALA A 192 26.85 1.80 -3.84
CA ALA A 192 27.12 3.07 -3.19
C ALA A 192 27.04 2.77 -1.71
N SER A 193 28.16 2.93 -1.04
CA SER A 193 28.33 2.44 0.32
C SER A 193 27.19 2.97 1.18
N PHE A 194 26.45 2.08 1.82
CA PHE A 194 25.43 2.41 2.82
C PHE A 194 25.94 3.47 3.81
N ARG A 195 27.27 3.46 4.03
CA ARG A 195 28.00 4.46 4.82
C ARG A 195 27.84 5.91 4.29
N GLN A 196 27.69 6.11 2.97
CA GLN A 196 27.52 7.46 2.40
C GLN A 196 26.18 8.10 2.79
N LEU A 197 25.15 7.31 3.09
CA LEU A 197 23.86 7.82 3.58
C LEU A 197 24.00 8.50 4.96
N PHE A 198 24.92 8.02 5.79
CA PHE A 198 25.16 8.55 7.13
C PHE A 198 26.21 9.67 7.17
N SER A 199 26.65 10.16 6.01
CA SER A 199 27.49 11.36 5.95
C SER A 199 26.74 12.58 6.53
N PRO A 200 27.44 13.57 7.11
CA PRO A 200 26.83 14.77 7.70
C PRO A 200 25.84 15.48 6.79
N LYS A 201 26.09 15.47 5.47
CA LYS A 201 25.24 16.10 4.45
C LYS A 201 23.93 15.36 4.21
N HIS A 202 23.88 14.03 4.31
CA HIS A 202 22.73 13.20 3.92
C HIS A 202 21.97 12.62 5.12
N LYS A 203 22.59 12.56 6.29
CA LYS A 203 22.02 11.96 7.51
C LYS A 203 20.69 12.59 7.91
N TRP A 204 20.63 13.90 8.01
CA TRP A 204 19.42 14.60 8.46
C TRP A 204 18.27 14.52 7.46
N PRO A 205 18.48 14.76 6.15
CA PRO A 205 17.45 14.49 5.14
C PRO A 205 16.92 13.06 5.19
N LEU A 206 17.80 12.05 5.38
CA LEU A 206 17.38 10.66 5.48
C LEU A 206 16.52 10.40 6.72
N ILE A 207 16.92 10.89 7.90
CA ILE A 207 16.17 10.70 9.14
C ILE A 207 14.78 11.34 9.04
N MET A 208 14.72 12.61 8.60
CA MET A 208 13.44 13.32 8.46
C MET A 208 12.52 12.63 7.46
N LEU A 209 13.07 12.19 6.34
CA LEU A 209 12.30 11.50 5.31
C LEU A 209 11.80 10.13 5.78
N SER A 210 12.65 9.38 6.51
CA SER A 210 12.26 8.10 7.10
C SER A 210 11.15 8.28 8.13
N LEU A 211 11.18 9.34 8.92
CA LEU A 211 10.11 9.67 9.85
C LEU A 211 8.80 10.01 9.12
N VAL A 212 8.87 10.79 8.05
CA VAL A 212 7.68 11.10 7.23
C VAL A 212 7.11 9.82 6.61
N TRP A 213 7.96 8.93 6.04
CA TRP A 213 7.52 7.64 5.54
C TRP A 213 6.89 6.76 6.63
N PHE A 214 7.48 6.75 7.83
CA PHE A 214 6.94 6.00 8.97
C PHE A 214 5.53 6.50 9.33
N ILE A 215 5.35 7.82 9.50
CA ILE A 215 4.07 8.41 9.86
C ILE A 215 3.03 8.18 8.75
N VAL A 216 3.37 8.45 7.49
CA VAL A 216 2.44 8.26 6.37
C VAL A 216 2.01 6.80 6.24
N MET A 217 2.93 5.84 6.36
CA MET A 217 2.56 4.43 6.33
C MET A 217 1.77 3.98 7.56
N LEU A 218 2.10 4.51 8.74
CA LEU A 218 1.37 4.22 9.99
C LEU A 218 -0.08 4.69 9.87
N THR A 219 -0.30 5.93 9.45
CA THR A 219 -1.64 6.50 9.28
C THR A 219 -2.40 5.82 8.15
N TYR A 220 -1.78 5.64 7.00
CA TYR A 220 -2.40 4.98 5.86
C TYR A 220 -2.92 3.58 6.21
N TYR A 221 -2.04 2.68 6.67
CA TYR A 221 -2.44 1.31 7.00
C TYR A 221 -3.33 1.25 8.25
N GLY A 222 -3.10 2.13 9.24
CA GLY A 222 -3.95 2.24 10.42
C GLY A 222 -5.36 2.70 10.10
N ILE A 223 -5.55 3.60 9.15
CA ILE A 223 -6.86 4.14 8.79
C ILE A 223 -7.57 3.25 7.76
N PHE A 224 -6.92 3.02 6.59
CA PHE A 224 -7.61 2.39 5.47
C PHE A 224 -7.94 0.93 5.70
N LEU A 225 -7.11 0.17 6.42
CA LEU A 225 -7.46 -1.21 6.79
C LEU A 225 -8.65 -1.28 7.75
N TRP A 226 -8.84 -0.27 8.58
CA TRP A 226 -9.93 -0.21 9.53
C TRP A 226 -11.20 0.46 9.00
N LEU A 227 -11.15 1.13 7.84
CA LEU A 227 -12.23 1.97 7.35
C LEU A 227 -13.59 1.26 7.29
N PRO A 228 -13.75 0.05 6.68
CA PRO A 228 -15.02 -0.67 6.70
C PRO A 228 -15.44 -1.09 8.12
N SER A 229 -14.49 -1.55 8.95
CA SER A 229 -14.76 -1.97 10.33
C SER A 229 -15.22 -0.80 11.19
N VAL A 230 -14.63 0.38 11.03
CA VAL A 230 -15.02 1.61 11.74
C VAL A 230 -16.42 2.06 11.36
N LEU A 231 -16.81 1.92 10.09
CA LEU A 231 -18.18 2.21 9.67
C LEU A 231 -19.18 1.23 10.29
N VAL A 232 -18.83 -0.06 10.39
CA VAL A 232 -19.66 -1.06 11.11
C VAL A 232 -19.74 -0.73 12.60
N LEU A 233 -18.65 -0.33 13.25
CA LEU A 233 -18.64 0.11 14.65
C LEU A 233 -19.52 1.35 14.89
N ARG A 234 -19.70 2.20 13.89
CA ARG A 234 -20.65 3.34 13.90
C ARG A 234 -22.09 2.94 13.70
N GLY A 235 -22.40 1.65 13.56
CA GLY A 235 -23.75 1.12 13.41
C GLY A 235 -24.24 1.01 11.96
N PHE A 236 -23.39 1.22 10.96
CA PHE A 236 -23.76 0.96 9.57
C PHE A 236 -23.78 -0.55 9.30
N SER A 237 -24.71 -0.99 8.44
CA SER A 237 -24.68 -2.38 7.97
C SER A 237 -23.39 -2.66 7.17
N ILE A 238 -22.98 -3.90 7.08
CA ILE A 238 -21.81 -4.32 6.30
C ILE A 238 -21.95 -3.81 4.85
N VAL A 239 -23.11 -3.97 4.22
CA VAL A 239 -23.36 -3.54 2.84
C VAL A 239 -23.15 -2.03 2.67
N HIS A 240 -23.70 -1.21 3.57
CA HIS A 240 -23.51 0.24 3.53
C HIS A 240 -22.03 0.60 3.76
N SER A 241 -21.35 -0.07 4.69
CA SER A 241 -19.92 0.16 4.96
C SER A 241 -19.05 -0.13 3.75
N LEU A 242 -19.33 -1.22 3.02
CA LEU A 242 -18.65 -1.57 1.78
C LEU A 242 -18.90 -0.52 0.67
N GLY A 243 -20.18 -0.11 0.49
CA GLY A 243 -20.56 0.91 -0.50
C GLY A 243 -19.95 2.29 -0.21
N TYR A 244 -19.93 2.70 1.05
CA TYR A 244 -19.33 3.97 1.47
C TYR A 244 -17.79 3.96 1.27
N THR A 245 -17.16 2.84 1.59
CA THR A 245 -15.71 2.70 1.35
C THR A 245 -15.39 2.70 -0.14
N LEU A 246 -16.25 2.12 -0.99
CA LEU A 246 -16.12 2.21 -2.44
C LEU A 246 -16.18 3.67 -2.91
N ALA A 247 -17.18 4.42 -2.47
CA ALA A 247 -17.32 5.84 -2.82
C ALA A 247 -16.10 6.67 -2.40
N MET A 248 -15.56 6.43 -1.20
CA MET A 248 -14.35 7.08 -0.70
C MET A 248 -13.12 6.69 -1.52
N SER A 249 -13.00 5.42 -1.93
CA SER A 249 -11.85 4.92 -2.70
C SER A 249 -11.74 5.56 -4.09
N ILE A 250 -12.85 5.94 -4.71
CA ILE A 250 -12.85 6.62 -6.01
C ILE A 250 -12.12 7.98 -5.91
N ALA A 251 -12.20 8.67 -4.77
CA ALA A 251 -11.55 9.95 -4.55
C ALA A 251 -10.00 9.87 -4.52
N GLN A 252 -9.43 8.68 -4.39
CA GLN A 252 -7.97 8.46 -4.48
C GLN A 252 -7.42 8.85 -5.86
N LEU A 253 -8.16 8.55 -6.94
CA LEU A 253 -7.71 8.82 -8.31
C LEU A 253 -7.47 10.31 -8.58
N PRO A 254 -8.45 11.22 -8.37
CA PRO A 254 -8.21 12.64 -8.55
C PRO A 254 -7.09 13.16 -7.63
N GLY A 255 -6.90 12.58 -6.42
CA GLY A 255 -5.79 12.89 -5.52
C GLY A 255 -4.43 12.67 -6.17
N TYR A 256 -4.22 11.48 -6.74
CA TYR A 256 -2.98 11.15 -7.47
C TYR A 256 -2.78 12.01 -8.72
N TYR A 257 -3.81 12.17 -9.55
CA TYR A 257 -3.68 12.92 -10.80
C TYR A 257 -3.41 14.41 -10.56
N LEU A 258 -4.09 15.00 -9.58
CA LEU A 258 -3.83 16.39 -9.20
C LEU A 258 -2.42 16.55 -8.62
N ALA A 259 -1.99 15.62 -7.75
CA ALA A 259 -0.63 15.61 -7.22
C ALA A 259 0.42 15.53 -8.35
N ALA A 260 0.25 14.62 -9.31
CA ALA A 260 1.15 14.50 -10.46
C ALA A 260 1.20 15.76 -11.32
N HIS A 261 0.05 16.41 -11.53
CA HIS A 261 -0.04 17.66 -12.28
C HIS A 261 0.65 18.83 -11.54
N LEU A 262 0.38 18.95 -10.24
CA LEU A 262 0.94 20.04 -9.43
C LEU A 262 2.45 19.88 -9.17
N LEU A 263 2.98 18.66 -9.14
CA LEU A 263 4.42 18.40 -9.04
C LEU A 263 5.23 19.01 -10.19
N ALA A 264 4.62 19.22 -11.35
CA ALA A 264 5.28 19.92 -12.47
C ALA A 264 5.33 21.45 -12.30
N LYS A 265 4.50 22.03 -11.43
CA LYS A 265 4.29 23.47 -11.30
C LYS A 265 4.70 24.04 -9.94
N MET A 266 4.73 23.21 -8.90
CA MET A 266 4.93 23.64 -7.52
C MET A 266 6.16 22.98 -6.89
N ASN A 267 6.69 23.61 -5.84
CA ASN A 267 7.75 23.01 -5.05
C ASN A 267 7.21 21.74 -4.35
N PRO A 268 7.83 20.55 -4.58
CA PRO A 268 7.34 19.29 -4.03
C PRO A 268 7.18 19.26 -2.51
N LYS A 269 8.07 19.96 -1.76
CA LYS A 269 7.98 20.03 -0.30
C LYS A 269 6.74 20.80 0.16
N LYS A 270 6.45 21.96 -0.46
CA LYS A 270 5.26 22.76 -0.14
C LYS A 270 3.98 22.01 -0.50
N LEU A 271 4.00 21.30 -1.64
CA LEU A 271 2.89 20.49 -2.08
C LEU A 271 2.61 19.34 -1.11
N LEU A 272 3.66 18.62 -0.67
CA LEU A 272 3.54 17.56 0.34
C LEU A 272 2.93 18.08 1.65
N ILE A 273 3.41 19.21 2.15
CA ILE A 273 2.87 19.83 3.37
C ILE A 273 1.37 20.12 3.21
N GLY A 274 0.95 20.70 2.07
CA GLY A 274 -0.45 20.99 1.80
C GLY A 274 -1.32 19.74 1.80
N TYR A 275 -0.86 18.66 1.18
CA TYR A 275 -1.59 17.37 1.17
C TYR A 275 -1.64 16.74 2.55
N LEU A 276 -0.55 16.75 3.32
CA LEU A 276 -0.53 16.23 4.70
C LEU A 276 -1.46 17.02 5.62
N MET A 277 -1.50 18.36 5.50
CA MET A 277 -2.46 19.19 6.24
C MET A 277 -3.90 18.84 5.87
N GLY A 278 -4.17 18.61 4.58
CA GLY A 278 -5.47 18.14 4.10
C GLY A 278 -5.84 16.77 4.71
N THR A 279 -4.89 15.82 4.77
CA THR A 279 -5.06 14.52 5.41
C THR A 279 -5.42 14.67 6.89
N ILE A 280 -4.69 15.50 7.65
CA ILE A 280 -4.94 15.75 9.08
C ILE A 280 -6.36 16.32 9.28
N LEU A 281 -6.73 17.36 8.55
CA LEU A 281 -8.06 17.97 8.67
C LEU A 281 -9.18 17.00 8.31
N ALA A 282 -9.01 16.25 7.21
CA ALA A 282 -9.99 15.26 6.78
C ALA A 282 -10.14 14.12 7.80
N SER A 283 -9.02 13.64 8.37
CA SER A 283 -9.01 12.60 9.42
C SER A 283 -9.73 13.06 10.67
N LEU A 284 -9.45 14.27 11.17
CA LEU A 284 -10.12 14.86 12.34
C LEU A 284 -11.64 14.98 12.10
N ILE A 285 -12.04 15.54 10.95
CA ILE A 285 -13.47 15.67 10.61
C ILE A 285 -14.12 14.29 10.51
N PHE A 286 -13.46 13.33 9.85
CA PHE A 286 -13.96 11.95 9.75
C PHE A 286 -14.12 11.30 11.12
N GLY A 287 -13.13 11.44 12.02
CA GLY A 287 -13.18 10.88 13.36
C GLY A 287 -14.30 11.42 14.24
N LEU A 288 -14.57 12.73 14.15
CA LEU A 288 -15.54 13.45 14.98
C LEU A 288 -16.96 13.51 14.38
N ALA A 289 -17.11 13.21 13.07
CA ALA A 289 -18.39 13.32 12.38
C ALA A 289 -19.40 12.28 12.87
N ASN A 290 -20.64 12.73 13.09
CA ASN A 290 -21.78 11.88 13.42
C ASN A 290 -22.82 11.82 12.29
N ASN A 291 -22.72 12.70 11.30
CA ASN A 291 -23.58 12.76 10.13
C ASN A 291 -23.00 11.96 8.96
N VAL A 292 -23.81 11.13 8.32
CA VAL A 292 -23.39 10.25 7.19
C VAL A 292 -22.76 11.06 6.06
N THR A 293 -23.36 12.19 5.69
CA THR A 293 -22.86 13.04 4.59
C THR A 293 -21.46 13.60 4.93
N ILE A 294 -21.26 14.04 6.17
CA ILE A 294 -19.97 14.57 6.62
C ILE A 294 -18.92 13.43 6.65
N ILE A 295 -19.30 12.23 7.12
CA ILE A 295 -18.43 11.04 7.11
C ILE A 295 -17.97 10.72 5.68
N LEU A 296 -18.91 10.71 4.72
CA LEU A 296 -18.59 10.42 3.32
C LEU A 296 -17.66 11.48 2.69
N ILE A 297 -17.98 12.76 2.90
CA ILE A 297 -17.16 13.87 2.38
C ILE A 297 -15.77 13.85 3.01
N ALA A 298 -15.70 13.70 4.33
CA ALA A 298 -14.42 13.66 5.04
C ALA A 298 -13.58 12.44 4.67
N GLY A 299 -14.22 11.26 4.53
CA GLY A 299 -13.55 10.04 4.08
C GLY A 299 -13.07 10.12 2.63
N ALA A 300 -13.83 10.75 1.74
CA ALA A 300 -13.39 11.03 0.38
C ALA A 300 -12.23 12.03 0.35
N ALA A 301 -12.29 13.10 1.15
CA ALA A 301 -11.21 14.06 1.29
C ALA A 301 -9.94 13.41 1.88
N LEU A 302 -10.10 12.55 2.88
CA LEU A 302 -9.01 11.75 3.46
C LEU A 302 -8.34 10.89 2.39
N SER A 303 -9.11 10.14 1.62
CA SER A 303 -8.63 9.32 0.52
C SER A 303 -7.91 10.14 -0.56
N PHE A 304 -8.42 11.30 -0.90
CA PHE A 304 -7.82 12.22 -1.87
C PHE A 304 -6.46 12.75 -1.40
N PHE A 305 -6.40 13.29 -0.20
CA PHE A 305 -5.19 13.94 0.30
C PHE A 305 -4.11 12.93 0.68
N ASP A 306 -4.45 11.84 1.34
CA ASP A 306 -3.47 10.88 1.84
C ASP A 306 -2.76 10.15 0.69
N LEU A 307 -3.51 9.67 -0.31
CA LEU A 307 -2.93 9.00 -1.47
C LEU A 307 -2.17 9.97 -2.39
N GLY A 308 -2.63 11.22 -2.49
CA GLY A 308 -1.87 12.27 -3.16
C GLY A 308 -0.56 12.58 -2.44
N ALA A 309 -0.55 12.66 -1.11
CA ALA A 309 0.66 12.82 -0.30
C ALA A 309 1.64 11.66 -0.50
N TRP A 310 1.14 10.43 -0.53
CA TRP A 310 1.93 9.23 -0.83
C TRP A 310 2.64 9.35 -2.18
N GLY A 311 1.91 9.69 -3.26
CA GLY A 311 2.49 9.87 -4.59
C GLY A 311 3.55 10.97 -4.64
N ILE A 312 3.31 12.11 -3.95
CA ILE A 312 4.29 13.20 -3.84
C ILE A 312 5.55 12.72 -3.10
N LEU A 313 5.39 11.95 -2.03
CA LEU A 313 6.50 11.43 -1.22
C LEU A 313 7.37 10.46 -2.02
N ILE A 314 6.78 9.58 -2.83
CA ILE A 314 7.50 8.71 -3.77
C ILE A 314 8.35 9.52 -4.76
N ALA A 315 7.80 10.60 -5.30
CA ALA A 315 8.51 11.46 -6.24
C ALA A 315 9.60 12.31 -5.57
N LEU A 316 9.34 12.81 -4.37
CA LEU A 316 10.25 13.68 -3.60
C LEU A 316 11.46 12.92 -3.07
N THR A 317 11.26 11.72 -2.53
CA THR A 317 12.30 10.94 -1.85
C THR A 317 13.58 10.81 -2.67
N PRO A 318 13.54 10.29 -3.91
CA PRO A 318 14.76 10.14 -4.71
C PRO A 318 15.35 11.48 -5.16
N SER A 319 14.58 12.57 -5.18
CA SER A 319 15.06 13.87 -5.62
C SER A 319 15.99 14.57 -4.62
N LEU A 320 15.93 14.17 -3.35
CA LEU A 320 16.73 14.76 -2.27
C LEU A 320 18.15 14.21 -2.18
N PHE A 321 18.47 13.14 -2.95
CA PHE A 321 19.76 12.46 -2.87
C PHE A 321 20.48 12.42 -4.23
N PRO A 322 21.84 12.43 -4.21
CA PRO A 322 22.64 12.23 -5.41
C PRO A 322 22.32 10.91 -6.10
N HIS A 323 22.53 10.86 -7.43
CA HIS A 323 22.19 9.69 -8.25
C HIS A 323 22.76 8.39 -7.70
N ALA A 324 24.00 8.40 -7.22
CA ALA A 324 24.72 7.22 -6.73
C ALA A 324 24.09 6.54 -5.51
N ILE A 325 23.42 7.29 -4.60
CA ILE A 325 22.83 6.78 -3.35
C ILE A 325 21.31 6.85 -3.31
N ARG A 326 20.68 7.32 -4.38
CA ARG A 326 19.22 7.61 -4.45
C ARG A 326 18.36 6.38 -4.19
N GLY A 327 18.72 5.24 -4.79
CA GLY A 327 17.99 3.98 -4.60
C GLY A 327 18.13 3.45 -3.17
N THR A 328 19.34 3.52 -2.60
CA THR A 328 19.59 3.10 -1.21
C THR A 328 18.85 4.00 -0.22
N ALA A 329 18.81 5.32 -0.46
CA ALA A 329 18.05 6.26 0.37
C ALA A 329 16.54 5.98 0.33
N MET A 330 15.98 5.73 -0.86
CA MET A 330 14.57 5.38 -1.03
C MET A 330 14.24 4.08 -0.30
N GLY A 331 15.04 3.03 -0.51
CA GLY A 331 14.83 1.74 0.14
C GLY A 331 14.94 1.82 1.67
N SER A 332 15.91 2.59 2.19
CA SER A 332 16.09 2.78 3.63
C SER A 332 14.90 3.53 4.26
N ALA A 333 14.44 4.61 3.63
CA ALA A 333 13.31 5.39 4.12
C ALA A 333 12.01 4.57 4.10
N GLN A 334 11.76 3.83 3.02
CA GLN A 334 10.60 2.95 2.93
C GLN A 334 10.66 1.76 3.91
N ALA A 335 11.84 1.22 4.18
CA ALA A 335 12.00 0.15 5.18
C ALA A 335 11.57 0.63 6.58
N VAL A 336 11.93 1.86 6.96
CA VAL A 336 11.44 2.48 8.20
C VAL A 336 9.93 2.71 8.11
N GLY A 337 9.42 3.16 6.96
CA GLY A 337 7.98 3.30 6.73
C GLY A 337 7.20 1.99 6.93
N ARG A 338 7.76 0.84 6.50
CA ARG A 338 7.12 -0.47 6.70
C ARG A 338 6.90 -0.83 8.16
N LEU A 339 7.75 -0.35 9.09
CA LEU A 339 7.48 -0.49 10.52
C LEU A 339 6.20 0.25 10.92
N GLY A 340 5.95 1.44 10.36
CA GLY A 340 4.68 2.15 10.51
C GLY A 340 3.49 1.35 9.99
N ALA A 341 3.62 0.74 8.81
CA ALA A 341 2.58 -0.10 8.24
C ALA A 341 2.25 -1.36 9.08
N VAL A 342 3.21 -1.87 9.85
CA VAL A 342 2.98 -2.99 10.80
C VAL A 342 2.31 -2.48 12.07
N ILE A 343 2.81 -1.36 12.61
CA ILE A 343 2.32 -0.81 13.89
C ILE A 343 0.92 -0.19 13.73
N GLY A 344 0.64 0.48 12.61
CA GLY A 344 -0.61 1.23 12.41
C GLY A 344 -1.88 0.43 12.64
N PRO A 345 -2.12 -0.69 11.96
CA PRO A 345 -3.32 -1.49 12.15
C PRO A 345 -3.46 -2.07 13.55
N PHE A 346 -2.33 -2.51 14.16
CA PHE A 346 -2.31 -3.00 15.53
C PHE A 346 -2.65 -1.88 16.53
N LEU A 347 -2.02 -0.71 16.36
CA LEU A 347 -2.25 0.45 17.24
C LEU A 347 -3.70 0.92 17.16
N ALA A 348 -4.27 1.00 15.96
CA ALA A 348 -5.68 1.36 15.79
C ALA A 348 -6.61 0.38 16.50
N GLY A 349 -6.38 -0.93 16.36
CA GLY A 349 -7.14 -1.96 17.05
C GLY A 349 -7.01 -1.90 18.56
N TRP A 350 -5.80 -1.71 19.07
CA TRP A 350 -5.54 -1.56 20.51
C TRP A 350 -6.22 -0.31 21.10
N LEU A 351 -6.15 0.83 20.40
CA LEU A 351 -6.82 2.06 20.84
C LEU A 351 -8.35 1.90 20.87
N LEU A 352 -8.93 1.19 19.92
CA LEU A 352 -10.36 0.88 19.92
C LEU A 352 -10.75 -0.05 21.08
N ASP A 353 -9.91 -1.03 21.39
CA ASP A 353 -10.15 -2.03 22.46
C ASP A 353 -10.13 -1.37 23.86
N ILE A 354 -9.20 -0.44 24.10
CA ILE A 354 -9.15 0.37 25.33
C ILE A 354 -10.16 1.52 25.37
N LYS A 355 -11.11 1.55 24.41
CA LYS A 355 -12.23 2.50 24.35
C LYS A 355 -11.84 3.98 24.22
N VAL A 356 -10.74 4.29 23.57
CA VAL A 356 -10.39 5.67 23.19
C VAL A 356 -11.44 6.27 22.25
N GLY A 357 -12.19 5.40 21.56
CA GLY A 357 -13.23 5.80 20.61
C GLY A 357 -12.67 6.11 19.22
N ILE A 358 -13.57 6.14 18.24
CA ILE A 358 -13.21 6.37 16.84
C ILE A 358 -12.55 7.74 16.67
N GLY A 359 -13.09 8.77 17.32
CA GLY A 359 -12.52 10.12 17.30
C GLY A 359 -11.06 10.17 17.71
N GLY A 360 -10.69 9.46 18.79
CA GLY A 360 -9.31 9.41 19.26
C GLY A 360 -8.36 8.58 18.41
N VAL A 361 -8.88 7.60 17.63
CA VAL A 361 -8.06 6.83 16.70
C VAL A 361 -7.71 7.65 15.44
N PHE A 362 -8.60 8.58 15.04
CA PHE A 362 -8.45 9.39 13.84
C PHE A 362 -7.91 10.81 14.11
N SER A 363 -7.67 11.16 15.38
CA SER A 363 -7.04 12.42 15.78
C SER A 363 -5.52 12.26 15.95
#